data_a9727fee97a47999ead663fe48c848bf
#
_entry.id   a9727fee97a47999ead663fe48c848bf
#
_cell.length_a   1.000
_cell.length_b   1.000
_cell.length_c   1.000
_cell.angle_alpha   90.00
_cell.angle_beta   90.00
_cell.angle_gamma   90.00
#
_symmetry.space_group_name_H-M   'P 1'
#
loop_
_entity.id
_entity.type
_entity.pdbx_description
1 polymer ?
#
loop_
_entity_poly.entity_id
_entity_poly.type
_entity_poly.pdbx_seq_one_letter_code
_entity_poly.pdbx_strand_id
1 'polypeptide(L)'
;MSSHRETEGIVPLGLAARAFIALQHVLPQHGISRLVHAAARSTTPWFKNALISAFMKGFKPDLSDAVVTDPLGYPSFNAFFTRALRADARPLPADPRALACPVDGTVSEIGEIDNNR
;
A
#
# COMPACT_ATOMS: atom_id res chain seq x y z
N MET A 1 -38.20 -19.28 -25.43
CA MET A 1 -37.50 -18.72 -24.24
C MET A 1 -36.07 -18.43 -24.65
N SER A 2 -35.85 -17.18 -25.06
CA SER A 2 -34.57 -16.75 -25.64
C SER A 2 -33.64 -16.29 -24.53
N SER A 3 -32.53 -17.00 -24.35
CA SER A 3 -31.46 -16.60 -23.46
C SER A 3 -30.61 -15.51 -24.14
N HIS A 4 -30.81 -14.26 -23.77
CA HIS A 4 -29.89 -13.20 -24.09
C HIS A 4 -28.63 -13.40 -23.21
N ARG A 5 -27.57 -13.97 -23.79
CA ARG A 5 -26.21 -13.78 -23.30
C ARG A 5 -25.80 -12.38 -23.68
N GLU A 6 -25.87 -11.47 -22.75
CA GLU A 6 -25.13 -10.21 -22.86
C GLU A 6 -23.64 -10.54 -22.89
N THR A 7 -23.07 -10.48 -24.09
CA THR A 7 -21.63 -10.40 -24.28
C THR A 7 -21.21 -9.02 -23.74
N GLU A 8 -20.73 -8.97 -22.51
CA GLU A 8 -20.03 -7.79 -22.01
C GLU A 8 -18.92 -7.44 -23.00
N GLY A 9 -19.15 -6.39 -23.76
CA GLY A 9 -18.22 -5.90 -24.76
C GLY A 9 -16.91 -5.49 -24.08
N ILE A 10 -15.84 -6.23 -24.36
CA ILE A 10 -14.48 -5.85 -24.01
C ILE A 10 -14.25 -4.49 -24.68
N VAL A 11 -14.31 -3.41 -23.89
CA VAL A 11 -13.99 -2.07 -24.37
C VAL A 11 -12.54 -2.09 -24.88
N PRO A 12 -12.27 -1.80 -26.15
CA PRO A 12 -10.92 -1.85 -26.67
C PRO A 12 -10.07 -0.82 -25.94
N LEU A 13 -9.01 -1.29 -25.27
CA LEU A 13 -8.05 -0.43 -24.61
C LEU A 13 -7.52 0.63 -25.58
N GLY A 14 -7.66 1.89 -25.23
CA GLY A 14 -7.14 3.00 -26.02
C GLY A 14 -5.62 2.87 -26.27
N LEU A 15 -5.12 3.52 -27.32
CA LEU A 15 -3.71 3.45 -27.73
C LEU A 15 -2.76 3.79 -26.57
N ALA A 16 -3.12 4.75 -25.74
CA ALA A 16 -2.33 5.14 -24.56
C ALA A 16 -2.23 4.02 -23.51
N ALA A 17 -3.31 3.29 -23.27
CA ALA A 17 -3.33 2.15 -22.34
C ALA A 17 -2.48 0.98 -22.89
N ARG A 18 -2.55 0.72 -24.19
CA ARG A 18 -1.72 -0.31 -24.84
C ARG A 18 -0.23 0.05 -24.81
N ALA A 19 0.12 1.31 -25.04
CA ALA A 19 1.49 1.81 -24.92
C ALA A 19 2.00 1.72 -23.47
N PHE A 20 1.17 2.04 -22.49
CA PHE A 20 1.51 1.91 -21.08
C PHE A 20 1.76 0.45 -20.68
N ILE A 21 0.92 -0.48 -21.12
CA ILE A 21 1.11 -1.93 -20.88
C ILE A 21 2.40 -2.42 -21.54
N ALA A 22 2.67 -2.01 -22.80
CA ALA A 22 3.89 -2.38 -23.49
C ALA A 22 5.15 -1.84 -22.78
N LEU A 23 5.09 -0.61 -22.28
CA LEU A 23 6.17 -0.01 -21.49
C LEU A 23 6.45 -0.81 -20.21
N GLN A 24 5.40 -1.27 -19.52
CA GLN A 24 5.55 -2.11 -18.32
C GLN A 24 6.27 -3.44 -18.61
N HIS A 25 6.08 -4.03 -19.77
CA HIS A 25 6.77 -5.27 -20.17
C HIS A 25 8.25 -5.07 -20.47
N VAL A 26 8.64 -3.88 -20.92
CA VAL A 26 10.03 -3.53 -21.23
C VAL A 26 10.80 -3.06 -19.99
N LEU A 27 10.10 -2.55 -18.98
CA LEU A 27 10.72 -2.08 -17.74
C LEU A 27 11.34 -3.25 -16.98
N PRO A 28 12.64 -3.18 -16.60
CA PRO A 28 13.29 -4.21 -15.79
C PRO A 28 12.78 -4.15 -14.33
N GLN A 29 11.61 -4.72 -14.09
CA GLN A 29 10.90 -4.65 -12.80
C GLN A 29 11.79 -5.07 -11.62
N HIS A 30 12.62 -6.10 -11.79
CA HIS A 30 13.56 -6.55 -10.76
C HIS A 30 14.68 -5.53 -10.49
N GLY A 31 15.16 -4.84 -11.54
CA GLY A 31 16.16 -3.78 -11.40
C GLY A 31 15.60 -2.58 -10.63
N ILE A 32 14.40 -2.14 -11.00
CA ILE A 32 13.70 -1.03 -10.33
C ILE A 32 13.41 -1.38 -8.86
N SER A 33 12.89 -2.58 -8.59
CA SER A 33 12.61 -3.02 -7.23
C SER A 33 13.87 -3.07 -6.36
N ARG A 34 14.99 -3.54 -6.92
CA ARG A 34 16.30 -3.53 -6.22
C ARG A 34 16.77 -2.12 -5.92
N LEU A 35 16.63 -1.19 -6.88
CA LEU A 35 17.01 0.21 -6.70
C LEU A 35 16.16 0.88 -5.62
N VAL A 36 14.83 0.73 -5.70
CA VAL A 36 13.90 1.26 -4.68
C VAL A 36 14.21 0.68 -3.30
N HIS A 37 14.46 -0.63 -3.22
CA HIS A 37 14.85 -1.28 -1.98
C HIS A 37 16.16 -0.73 -1.41
N ALA A 38 17.19 -0.56 -2.24
CA ALA A 38 18.47 0.02 -1.82
C ALA A 38 18.30 1.47 -1.35
N ALA A 39 17.53 2.28 -2.09
CA ALA A 39 17.21 3.66 -1.72
C ALA A 39 16.46 3.74 -0.38
N ALA A 40 15.44 2.90 -0.17
CA ALA A 40 14.64 2.88 1.05
C ALA A 40 15.45 2.47 2.29
N ARG A 41 16.49 1.67 2.11
CA ARG A 41 17.40 1.20 3.19
C ARG A 41 18.63 2.07 3.37
N SER A 42 18.82 3.07 2.54
CA SER A 42 19.94 4.01 2.70
C SER A 42 19.90 4.70 4.07
N THR A 43 21.04 4.71 4.76
CA THR A 43 21.21 5.39 6.04
C THR A 43 21.84 6.78 5.91
N THR A 44 22.13 7.22 4.67
CA THR A 44 22.69 8.54 4.38
C THR A 44 21.75 9.64 4.87
N PRO A 45 22.14 10.49 5.83
CA PRO A 45 21.20 11.36 6.55
C PRO A 45 20.40 12.30 5.66
N TRP A 46 21.06 13.00 4.74
CA TRP A 46 20.36 13.95 3.84
C TRP A 46 19.37 13.24 2.93
N PHE A 47 19.73 12.06 2.42
CA PHE A 47 18.92 11.30 1.46
C PHE A 47 17.70 10.67 2.16
N LYS A 48 17.90 9.97 3.30
CA LYS A 48 16.79 9.41 4.05
C LYS A 48 15.81 10.49 4.54
N ASN A 49 16.35 11.65 5.00
CA ASN A 49 15.51 12.75 5.47
C ASN A 49 14.69 13.35 4.32
N ALA A 50 15.26 13.46 3.12
CA ALA A 50 14.53 13.92 1.93
C ALA A 50 13.39 12.96 1.59
N LEU A 51 13.63 11.64 1.58
CA LEU A 51 12.59 10.62 1.31
C LEU A 51 11.47 10.67 2.37
N ILE A 52 11.83 10.69 3.65
CA ILE A 52 10.86 10.75 4.75
C ILE A 52 10.04 12.04 4.67
N SER A 53 10.68 13.18 4.45
CA SER A 53 10.00 14.47 4.35
C SER A 53 9.05 14.54 3.14
N ALA A 54 9.45 13.99 1.99
CA ALA A 54 8.60 13.91 0.81
C ALA A 54 7.36 13.04 1.09
N PHE A 55 7.55 11.89 1.73
CA PHE A 55 6.46 11.00 2.12
C PHE A 55 5.50 11.68 3.13
N MET A 56 6.04 12.34 4.16
CA MET A 56 5.25 13.08 5.14
C MET A 56 4.38 14.18 4.51
N LYS A 57 4.93 14.90 3.52
CA LYS A 57 4.18 15.94 2.78
C LYS A 57 3.06 15.35 1.92
N GLY A 58 3.32 14.23 1.26
CA GLY A 58 2.36 13.61 0.34
C GLY A 58 1.23 12.86 1.04
N PHE A 59 1.55 12.08 2.06
CA PHE A 59 0.62 11.14 2.70
C PHE A 59 0.14 11.56 4.08
N LYS A 60 0.88 12.46 4.77
CA LYS A 60 0.56 12.96 6.12
C LYS A 60 0.18 11.84 7.11
N PRO A 61 1.00 10.77 7.23
CA PRO A 61 0.67 9.68 8.14
C PRO A 61 0.66 10.16 9.59
N ASP A 62 -0.28 9.64 10.37
CA ASP A 62 -0.29 9.87 11.81
C ASP A 62 0.83 9.04 12.48
N LEU A 63 1.63 9.70 13.31
CA LEU A 63 2.72 9.09 14.05
C LEU A 63 2.43 9.00 15.56
N SER A 64 1.24 9.41 16.00
CA SER A 64 0.88 9.39 17.42
C SER A 64 0.92 8.00 18.05
N ASP A 65 0.62 6.98 17.25
CA ASP A 65 0.63 5.57 17.64
C ASP A 65 2.01 4.89 17.52
N ALA A 66 2.99 5.59 16.95
CA ALA A 66 4.32 5.04 16.76
C ALA A 66 5.14 5.08 18.05
N VAL A 67 6.05 4.09 18.22
CA VAL A 67 7.02 4.10 19.33
C VAL A 67 7.96 5.30 19.23
N VAL A 68 8.38 5.65 18.00
CA VAL A 68 9.18 6.84 17.72
C VAL A 68 8.32 7.82 16.95
N THR A 69 8.00 8.96 17.54
CA THR A 69 7.12 9.98 16.97
C THR A 69 7.85 10.99 16.07
N ASP A 70 9.17 11.12 16.23
CA ASP A 70 10.00 11.94 15.34
C ASP A 70 10.25 11.20 14.02
N PRO A 71 9.72 11.68 12.87
CA PRO A 71 9.92 11.05 11.59
C PRO A 71 11.40 10.99 11.15
N LEU A 72 12.21 11.95 11.56
CA LEU A 72 13.64 12.00 11.19
C LEU A 72 14.54 11.18 12.12
N GLY A 73 14.02 10.73 13.26
CA GLY A 73 14.73 9.87 14.21
C GLY A 73 14.98 8.44 13.72
N TYR A 74 14.36 8.04 12.62
CA TYR A 74 14.57 6.69 12.07
C TYR A 74 15.86 6.59 11.26
N PRO A 75 16.56 5.42 11.31
CA PRO A 75 17.84 5.23 10.63
C PRO A 75 17.73 5.17 9.10
N SER A 76 16.55 4.84 8.54
CA SER A 76 16.28 4.78 7.10
C SER A 76 14.82 5.03 6.81
N PHE A 77 14.48 5.29 5.54
CA PHE A 77 13.08 5.37 5.11
C PHE A 77 12.33 4.04 5.35
N ASN A 78 12.97 2.91 5.11
CA ASN A 78 12.36 1.61 5.38
C ASN A 78 12.01 1.44 6.87
N ALA A 79 12.89 1.82 7.79
CA ALA A 79 12.62 1.74 9.22
C ALA A 79 11.47 2.67 9.64
N PHE A 80 11.37 3.85 9.03
CA PHE A 80 10.25 4.76 9.21
C PHE A 80 8.94 4.17 8.65
N PHE A 81 8.98 3.57 7.47
CA PHE A 81 7.79 3.01 6.81
C PHE A 81 7.25 1.78 7.57
N THR A 82 8.14 0.91 8.05
CA THR A 82 7.79 -0.29 8.83
C THR A 82 7.85 -0.08 10.34
N ARG A 83 7.61 1.16 10.79
CA ARG A 83 7.73 1.55 12.19
C ARG A 83 6.89 0.69 13.13
N ALA A 84 7.45 0.39 14.29
CA ALA A 84 6.73 -0.29 15.36
C ALA A 84 5.67 0.64 15.97
N LEU A 85 4.51 0.09 16.25
CA LEU A 85 3.45 0.76 16.99
C LEU A 85 3.60 0.50 18.49
N ARG A 86 3.06 1.40 19.31
CA ARG A 86 2.94 1.21 20.75
C ARG A 86 2.05 0.00 21.03
N ALA A 87 2.31 -0.69 22.13
CA ALA A 87 1.58 -1.91 22.50
C ALA A 87 0.06 -1.67 22.68
N ASP A 88 -0.34 -0.46 23.03
CA ASP A 88 -1.73 -0.04 23.26
C ASP A 88 -2.41 0.54 22.00
N ALA A 89 -1.70 0.69 20.90
CA ALA A 89 -2.20 1.32 19.68
C ALA A 89 -3.32 0.51 18.98
N ARG A 90 -3.32 -0.81 19.15
CA ARG A 90 -4.29 -1.72 18.55
C ARG A 90 -4.79 -2.72 19.57
N PRO A 91 -5.71 -2.31 20.49
CA PRO A 91 -6.26 -3.22 21.49
C PRO A 91 -7.11 -4.31 20.82
N LEU A 92 -6.95 -5.53 21.30
CA LEU A 92 -7.81 -6.63 20.86
C LEU A 92 -9.20 -6.48 21.46
N PRO A 93 -10.27 -6.93 20.77
CA PRO A 93 -11.61 -6.91 21.30
C PRO A 93 -11.72 -7.78 22.56
N ALA A 94 -12.47 -7.30 23.57
CA ALA A 94 -12.67 -8.02 24.82
C ALA A 94 -13.59 -9.24 24.68
N ASP A 95 -14.49 -9.27 23.69
CA ASP A 95 -15.36 -10.41 23.42
C ASP A 95 -14.56 -11.52 22.72
N PRO A 96 -14.45 -12.74 23.31
CA PRO A 96 -13.73 -13.85 22.72
C PRO A 96 -14.34 -14.37 21.41
N ARG A 97 -15.57 -13.98 21.09
CA ARG A 97 -16.22 -14.32 19.81
C ARG A 97 -16.05 -13.26 18.74
N ALA A 98 -15.48 -12.12 19.06
CA ALA A 98 -15.23 -11.07 18.09
C ALA A 98 -13.98 -11.38 17.25
N LEU A 99 -14.05 -11.08 15.98
CA LEU A 99 -12.91 -11.14 15.06
C LEU A 99 -12.24 -9.78 15.00
N ALA A 100 -10.94 -9.75 15.27
CA ALA A 100 -10.16 -8.53 15.05
C ALA A 100 -9.80 -8.40 13.57
N CYS A 101 -9.92 -7.19 13.04
CA CYS A 101 -9.41 -6.91 11.69
C CYS A 101 -7.87 -7.02 11.69
N PRO A 102 -7.26 -7.82 10.80
CA PRO A 102 -5.82 -8.05 10.82
C PRO A 102 -5.00 -6.88 10.28
N VAL A 103 -5.65 -5.87 9.70
CA VAL A 103 -5.01 -4.73 9.05
C VAL A 103 -5.86 -3.47 9.19
N ASP A 104 -5.21 -2.32 9.32
CA ASP A 104 -5.90 -1.03 9.21
C ASP A 104 -6.25 -0.77 7.74
N GLY A 105 -7.50 -0.42 7.48
CA GLY A 105 -7.96 -0.16 6.13
C GLY A 105 -9.38 0.37 6.08
N THR A 106 -9.84 0.65 4.88
CA THR A 106 -11.21 1.08 4.62
C THR A 106 -11.93 -0.04 3.87
N VAL A 107 -13.14 -0.38 4.31
CA VAL A 107 -13.99 -1.32 3.59
C VAL A 107 -14.46 -0.63 2.30
N SER A 108 -14.01 -1.15 1.16
CA SER A 108 -14.41 -0.63 -0.16
C SER A 108 -15.70 -1.28 -0.67
N GLU A 109 -15.91 -2.54 -0.32
CA GLU A 109 -17.09 -3.30 -0.74
C GLU A 109 -17.42 -4.36 0.31
N ILE A 110 -18.70 -4.52 0.60
CA ILE A 110 -19.24 -5.56 1.47
C ILE A 110 -20.58 -6.00 0.91
N GLY A 111 -20.84 -7.31 0.85
CA GLY A 111 -22.09 -7.85 0.31
C GLY A 111 -22.23 -9.34 0.57
N GLU A 112 -23.40 -9.88 0.25
CA GLU A 112 -23.61 -11.31 0.26
C GLU A 112 -22.95 -11.97 -0.95
N ILE A 113 -22.39 -13.14 -0.75
CA ILE A 113 -21.82 -13.96 -1.83
C ILE A 113 -22.96 -14.78 -2.41
N ASP A 114 -23.42 -14.39 -3.59
CA ASP A 114 -24.46 -15.13 -4.30
C ASP A 114 -23.81 -15.99 -5.41
N ASN A 115 -24.12 -17.28 -5.42
CA ASN A 115 -23.60 -18.26 -6.39
C ASN A 115 -22.08 -18.26 -6.59
N ASN A 116 -21.30 -18.07 -5.51
CA ASN A 116 -19.82 -18.06 -5.56
C ASN A 116 -19.20 -16.90 -6.36
N ARG A 117 -19.91 -15.78 -6.48
CA ARG A 117 -19.45 -14.54 -7.15
C ARG A 117 -19.67 -13.34 -6.25
#